data_4b3739c27c39bbedb05486f23ffa1b17
#
_entry.id   4b3739c27c39bbedb05486f23ffa1b17
#
_cell.length_a   1.000
_cell.length_b   1.000
_cell.length_c   1.000
_cell.angle_alpha   90.00
_cell.angle_beta   90.00
_cell.angle_gamma   90.00
#
_symmetry.space_group_name_H-M   'P 1'
#
loop_
_entity.id
_entity.type
_entity.pdbx_description
1 polymer ?
#
loop_
_entity_poly.entity_id
_entity_poly.type
_entity_poly.pdbx_seq_one_letter_code
_entity_poly.pdbx_strand_id
1 'polypeptide(L)'
;MIRHCNELSEKYGYEKRRFLEGDIADYTGVNKVDMVVTLHACDTATDYALAKAVGWDAKVILSVPCCQHELNRQIRNEVLEPVLRYGLLKERMAALITDGLRAQYLEREGYEAQILEFIDMEHTPKNILIRAVKRNQKADQKESVRRQQIEASIRKCEAELRVSPTLGRLLDNQGKTE
;
A
#
# COMPACT_ATOMS: atom_id res chain seq x y z
N MET A 1 25.94 -6.85 -4.32
CA MET A 1 25.14 -5.76 -4.95
C MET A 1 25.07 -4.52 -4.06
N ILE A 2 24.50 -4.55 -2.84
CA ILE A 2 24.33 -3.38 -1.95
C ILE A 2 25.65 -2.65 -1.65
N ARG A 3 26.72 -3.38 -1.27
CA ARG A 3 28.04 -2.77 -1.04
C ARG A 3 28.52 -1.99 -2.27
N HIS A 4 28.40 -2.55 -3.45
CA HIS A 4 28.77 -1.87 -4.69
C HIS A 4 27.93 -0.60 -4.97
N CYS A 5 26.64 -0.64 -4.65
CA CYS A 5 25.78 0.56 -4.76
C CYS A 5 26.23 1.68 -3.80
N ASN A 6 26.64 1.34 -2.58
CA ASN A 6 27.18 2.31 -1.63
C ASN A 6 28.52 2.90 -2.13
N GLU A 7 29.45 2.05 -2.61
CA GLU A 7 30.73 2.48 -3.20
C GLU A 7 30.51 3.44 -4.39
N LEU A 8 29.54 3.14 -5.27
CA LEU A 8 29.18 4.05 -6.38
C LEU A 8 28.58 5.36 -5.86
N SER A 9 27.75 5.29 -4.82
CA SER A 9 27.15 6.48 -4.21
C SER A 9 28.21 7.44 -3.70
N GLU A 10 29.21 6.95 -2.98
CA GLU A 10 30.35 7.72 -2.49
C GLU A 10 31.19 8.26 -3.64
N LYS A 11 31.52 7.41 -4.64
CA LYS A 11 32.32 7.80 -5.81
C LYS A 11 31.70 8.95 -6.60
N TYR A 12 30.37 9.02 -6.67
CA TYR A 12 29.65 10.07 -7.39
C TYR A 12 29.15 11.22 -6.51
N GLY A 13 29.60 11.29 -5.24
CA GLY A 13 29.28 12.40 -4.34
C GLY A 13 27.86 12.37 -3.75
N TYR A 14 27.19 11.22 -3.75
CA TYR A 14 25.88 11.05 -3.14
C TYR A 14 26.01 10.58 -1.66
N GLU A 15 26.74 11.28 -0.84
CA GLU A 15 27.09 10.91 0.54
C GLU A 15 25.86 10.68 1.45
N LYS A 16 24.73 11.33 1.16
CA LYS A 16 23.48 11.19 1.93
C LYS A 16 22.66 9.96 1.53
N ARG A 17 23.01 9.27 0.44
CA ARG A 17 22.30 8.08 -0.01
C ARG A 17 22.95 6.82 0.56
N ARG A 18 22.14 6.01 1.22
CA ARG A 18 22.56 4.74 1.81
C ARG A 18 21.71 3.60 1.26
N PHE A 19 22.34 2.51 0.87
CA PHE A 19 21.69 1.28 0.49
C PHE A 19 21.82 0.27 1.63
N LEU A 20 20.69 -0.23 2.10
CA LEU A 20 20.60 -1.20 3.18
C LEU A 20 19.98 -2.48 2.65
N GLU A 21 20.40 -3.63 3.18
CA GLU A 21 19.82 -4.93 2.91
C GLU A 21 19.06 -5.40 4.14
N GLY A 22 17.80 -5.85 3.95
CA GLY A 22 16.96 -6.32 5.04
C GLY A 22 15.49 -6.37 4.66
N ASP A 23 14.69 -6.90 5.56
CA ASP A 23 13.23 -6.88 5.44
C ASP A 23 12.69 -5.52 5.89
N ILE A 24 11.80 -4.94 5.09
CA ILE A 24 11.15 -3.67 5.42
C ILE A 24 10.31 -3.78 6.71
N ALA A 25 9.77 -4.96 7.00
CA ALA A 25 9.01 -5.20 8.23
C ALA A 25 9.86 -4.95 9.50
N ASP A 26 11.15 -5.28 9.44
CA ASP A 26 12.07 -5.20 10.59
C ASP A 26 12.83 -3.87 10.65
N TYR A 27 12.73 -3.03 9.62
CA TYR A 27 13.47 -1.79 9.57
C TYR A 27 12.99 -0.76 10.60
N THR A 28 13.91 -0.30 11.47
CA THR A 28 13.64 0.65 12.56
C THR A 28 14.56 1.89 12.52
N GLY A 29 15.26 2.08 11.41
CA GLY A 29 16.32 3.11 11.31
C GLY A 29 15.82 4.56 11.25
N VAL A 30 14.50 4.79 11.15
CA VAL A 30 13.89 6.13 11.07
C VAL A 30 12.56 6.14 11.82
N ASN A 31 12.22 7.32 12.37
CA ASN A 31 10.94 7.54 13.07
C ASN A 31 10.01 8.49 12.28
N LYS A 32 10.56 9.25 11.34
CA LYS A 32 9.82 10.19 10.50
C LYS A 32 10.49 10.34 9.15
N VAL A 33 9.70 10.42 8.09
CA VAL A 33 10.20 10.62 6.72
C VAL A 33 9.31 11.59 5.96
N ASP A 34 9.86 12.29 4.96
CA ASP A 34 9.07 13.17 4.11
C ASP A 34 8.36 12.38 3.00
N MET A 35 9.02 11.37 2.44
CA MET A 35 8.47 10.58 1.34
C MET A 35 8.89 9.11 1.45
N VAL A 36 7.96 8.23 1.12
CA VAL A 36 8.23 6.80 0.88
C VAL A 36 7.91 6.47 -0.57
N VAL A 37 8.84 5.79 -1.23
CA VAL A 37 8.65 5.26 -2.58
C VAL A 37 8.85 3.75 -2.55
N THR A 38 7.87 2.99 -3.03
CA THR A 38 7.99 1.54 -3.15
C THR A 38 7.92 1.11 -4.60
N LEU A 39 8.96 0.43 -5.06
CA LEU A 39 9.06 -0.16 -6.38
C LEU A 39 9.37 -1.64 -6.22
N HIS A 40 8.64 -2.51 -6.91
CA HIS A 40 8.87 -3.96 -6.89
C HIS A 40 8.78 -4.64 -5.51
N ALA A 41 8.06 -4.03 -4.56
CA ALA A 41 7.68 -4.71 -3.33
C ALA A 41 6.53 -5.67 -3.62
N CYS A 42 6.84 -6.97 -3.74
CA CYS A 42 5.87 -7.96 -4.17
C CYS A 42 4.89 -8.33 -3.06
N ASP A 43 3.62 -8.50 -3.43
CA ASP A 43 2.53 -9.02 -2.60
C ASP A 43 2.42 -8.25 -1.26
N THR A 44 2.52 -8.92 -0.13
CA THR A 44 2.39 -8.33 1.20
C THR A 44 3.57 -7.44 1.62
N ALA A 45 4.74 -7.51 0.96
CA ALA A 45 5.84 -6.58 1.20
C ALA A 45 5.45 -5.12 0.90
N THR A 46 4.57 -4.89 -0.09
CA THR A 46 3.95 -3.59 -0.32
C THR A 46 3.17 -3.12 0.91
N ASP A 47 2.41 -4.02 1.54
CA ASP A 47 1.56 -3.68 2.69
C ASP A 47 2.39 -3.32 3.92
N TYR A 48 3.50 -4.04 4.17
CA TYR A 48 4.46 -3.68 5.22
C TYR A 48 5.10 -2.31 4.95
N ALA A 49 5.49 -2.02 3.71
CA ALA A 49 6.07 -0.72 3.36
C ALA A 49 5.07 0.43 3.54
N LEU A 50 3.79 0.24 3.16
CA LEU A 50 2.72 1.22 3.36
C LEU A 50 2.42 1.43 4.86
N ALA A 51 2.34 0.35 5.65
CA ALA A 51 2.16 0.46 7.09
C ALA A 51 3.32 1.21 7.77
N LYS A 52 4.58 0.91 7.39
CA LYS A 52 5.75 1.67 7.85
C LYS A 52 5.68 3.15 7.45
N ALA A 53 5.28 3.45 6.20
CA ALA A 53 5.12 4.81 5.72
C ALA A 53 4.11 5.61 6.56
N VAL A 54 2.99 4.99 6.92
CA VAL A 54 1.99 5.58 7.83
C VAL A 54 2.60 5.80 9.22
N GLY A 55 3.25 4.78 9.81
CA GLY A 55 3.88 4.86 11.13
C GLY A 55 5.02 5.90 11.20
N TRP A 56 5.74 6.14 10.11
CA TRP A 56 6.76 7.19 10.01
C TRP A 56 6.21 8.58 9.68
N ASP A 57 4.90 8.75 9.68
CA ASP A 57 4.25 10.03 9.38
C ASP A 57 4.66 10.63 8.02
N ALA A 58 4.84 9.77 7.01
CA ALA A 58 5.26 10.19 5.67
C ALA A 58 4.30 11.23 5.08
N LYS A 59 4.84 12.32 4.52
CA LYS A 59 4.02 13.35 3.87
C LYS A 59 3.50 12.89 2.51
N VAL A 60 4.31 12.10 1.79
CA VAL A 60 3.99 11.57 0.46
C VAL A 60 4.34 10.09 0.41
N ILE A 61 3.45 9.31 -0.16
CA ILE A 61 3.65 7.88 -0.45
C ILE A 61 3.42 7.67 -1.94
N LEU A 62 4.40 7.08 -2.62
CA LEU A 62 4.32 6.64 -4.01
C LEU A 62 4.56 5.13 -4.04
N SER A 63 3.56 4.35 -4.40
CA SER A 63 3.67 2.89 -4.41
C SER A 63 3.26 2.32 -5.76
N VAL A 64 4.15 1.51 -6.34
CA VAL A 64 3.91 0.79 -7.60
C VAL A 64 3.82 -0.71 -7.29
N PRO A 65 2.63 -1.22 -6.96
CA PRO A 65 2.43 -2.63 -6.67
C PRO A 65 2.57 -3.47 -7.94
N CYS A 66 3.29 -4.58 -7.86
CA CYS A 66 3.54 -5.46 -9.03
C CYS A 66 2.83 -6.81 -8.95
N CYS A 67 2.46 -7.30 -7.78
CA CYS A 67 1.72 -8.55 -7.59
C CYS A 67 0.84 -8.49 -6.33
N GLN A 68 -0.30 -9.20 -6.38
CA GLN A 68 -1.35 -9.18 -5.37
C GLN A 68 -1.90 -10.60 -5.18
N HIS A 69 -1.05 -11.51 -4.67
CA HIS A 69 -1.41 -12.93 -4.54
C HIS A 69 -2.25 -13.21 -3.29
N GLU A 70 -2.13 -12.39 -2.24
CA GLU A 70 -2.84 -12.59 -0.99
C GLU A 70 -4.36 -12.67 -1.20
N LEU A 71 -4.97 -11.64 -1.79
CA LEU A 71 -6.42 -11.61 -2.00
C LEU A 71 -6.89 -12.65 -3.03
N ASN A 72 -6.07 -12.96 -4.02
CA ASN A 72 -6.41 -14.01 -4.98
C ASN A 72 -6.66 -15.37 -4.31
N ARG A 73 -5.96 -15.67 -3.23
CA ARG A 73 -6.17 -16.89 -2.43
C ARG A 73 -7.41 -16.81 -1.55
N GLN A 74 -7.75 -15.63 -1.04
CA GLN A 74 -8.82 -15.42 -0.07
C GLN A 74 -10.19 -15.22 -0.72
N ILE A 75 -10.28 -14.39 -1.78
CA ILE A 75 -11.53 -13.87 -2.32
C ILE A 75 -12.56 -14.96 -2.63
N ARG A 76 -13.74 -14.80 -2.04
CA ARG A 76 -14.93 -15.64 -2.22
C ARG A 76 -16.17 -14.75 -2.22
N ASN A 77 -17.03 -14.91 -3.22
CA ASN A 77 -18.31 -14.20 -3.28
C ASN A 77 -19.26 -14.96 -4.20
N GLU A 78 -20.47 -15.25 -3.74
CA GLU A 78 -21.43 -16.07 -4.46
C GLU A 78 -21.97 -15.36 -5.72
N VAL A 79 -22.19 -14.04 -5.63
CA VAL A 79 -22.67 -13.25 -6.77
C VAL A 79 -21.61 -13.16 -7.87
N LEU A 80 -20.33 -13.10 -7.49
CA LEU A 80 -19.21 -13.01 -8.42
C LEU A 80 -18.66 -14.39 -8.85
N GLU A 81 -19.22 -15.50 -8.33
CA GLU A 81 -18.75 -16.86 -8.67
C GLU A 81 -18.65 -17.10 -10.19
N PRO A 82 -19.61 -16.68 -11.02
CA PRO A 82 -19.52 -16.88 -12.47
C PRO A 82 -18.26 -16.26 -13.12
N VAL A 83 -17.66 -15.25 -12.46
CA VAL A 83 -16.42 -14.56 -12.89
C VAL A 83 -15.21 -15.15 -12.19
N LEU A 84 -15.29 -15.33 -10.87
CA LEU A 84 -14.19 -15.78 -10.02
C LEU A 84 -13.76 -17.25 -10.30
N ARG A 85 -14.62 -18.04 -10.92
CA ARG A 85 -14.28 -19.40 -11.36
C ARG A 85 -13.19 -19.44 -12.45
N TYR A 86 -13.00 -18.36 -13.18
CA TYR A 86 -11.95 -18.25 -14.18
C TYR A 86 -10.69 -17.66 -13.56
N GLY A 87 -9.62 -18.46 -13.40
CA GLY A 87 -8.39 -18.09 -12.68
C GLY A 87 -7.78 -16.76 -13.12
N LEU A 88 -7.74 -16.49 -14.44
CA LEU A 88 -7.25 -15.23 -14.99
C LEU A 88 -8.09 -14.01 -14.55
N LEU A 89 -9.42 -14.16 -14.58
CA LEU A 89 -10.32 -13.06 -14.17
C LEU A 89 -10.27 -12.85 -12.67
N LYS A 90 -10.20 -13.94 -11.90
CA LYS A 90 -10.02 -13.89 -10.44
C LYS A 90 -8.74 -13.16 -10.05
N GLU A 91 -7.61 -13.49 -10.71
CA GLU A 91 -6.31 -12.82 -10.46
C GLU A 91 -6.40 -11.31 -10.73
N ARG A 92 -6.92 -10.92 -11.88
CA ARG A 92 -7.06 -9.50 -12.24
C ARG A 92 -7.99 -8.75 -11.29
N MET A 93 -9.13 -9.34 -10.95
CA MET A 93 -10.09 -8.74 -10.01
C MET A 93 -9.47 -8.62 -8.61
N ALA A 94 -8.79 -9.65 -8.11
CA ALA A 94 -8.11 -9.61 -6.84
C ALA A 94 -7.03 -8.52 -6.80
N ALA A 95 -6.28 -8.31 -7.89
CA ALA A 95 -5.29 -7.25 -7.99
C ALA A 95 -5.94 -5.86 -7.86
N LEU A 96 -6.99 -5.58 -8.63
CA LEU A 96 -7.70 -4.30 -8.60
C LEU A 96 -8.32 -4.02 -7.23
N ILE A 97 -8.93 -5.04 -6.60
CA ILE A 97 -9.51 -4.92 -5.26
C ILE A 97 -8.42 -4.65 -4.21
N THR A 98 -7.28 -5.35 -4.30
CA THR A 98 -6.15 -5.14 -3.38
C THR A 98 -5.67 -3.69 -3.43
N ASP A 99 -5.44 -3.15 -4.63
CA ASP A 99 -4.92 -1.80 -4.79
C ASP A 99 -5.96 -0.74 -4.43
N GLY A 100 -7.25 -0.99 -4.70
CA GLY A 100 -8.35 -0.16 -4.25
C GLY A 100 -8.47 -0.12 -2.72
N LEU A 101 -8.35 -1.26 -2.04
CA LEU A 101 -8.35 -1.33 -0.58
C LEU A 101 -7.12 -0.65 0.02
N ARG A 102 -5.91 -0.79 -0.57
CA ARG A 102 -4.70 -0.08 -0.16
C ARG A 102 -4.91 1.43 -0.16
N ALA A 103 -5.49 1.98 -1.24
CA ALA A 103 -5.83 3.39 -1.32
C ALA A 103 -6.83 3.81 -0.23
N GLN A 104 -7.88 3.01 0.00
CA GLN A 104 -8.88 3.29 1.04
C GLN A 104 -8.30 3.22 2.45
N TYR A 105 -7.41 2.28 2.76
CA TYR A 105 -6.71 2.25 4.05
C TYR A 105 -5.85 3.50 4.25
N LEU A 106 -5.12 3.96 3.24
CA LEU A 106 -4.35 5.21 3.32
C LEU A 106 -5.26 6.42 3.54
N GLU A 107 -6.44 6.46 2.90
CA GLU A 107 -7.43 7.52 3.15
C GLU A 107 -7.97 7.48 4.58
N ARG A 108 -8.20 6.30 5.15
CA ARG A 108 -8.57 6.10 6.54
C ARG A 108 -7.51 6.68 7.49
N GLU A 109 -6.23 6.52 7.16
CA GLU A 109 -5.10 7.05 7.94
C GLU A 109 -4.78 8.53 7.65
N GLY A 110 -5.68 9.24 6.98
CA GLY A 110 -5.60 10.68 6.80
C GLY A 110 -4.85 11.16 5.57
N TYR A 111 -4.66 10.29 4.59
CA TYR A 111 -4.09 10.66 3.30
C TYR A 111 -5.20 11.02 2.29
N GLU A 112 -4.83 11.74 1.25
CA GLU A 112 -5.57 11.86 0.00
C GLU A 112 -4.92 10.91 -1.01
N ALA A 113 -5.61 9.82 -1.34
CA ALA A 113 -5.09 8.79 -2.22
C ALA A 113 -5.65 8.94 -3.64
N GLN A 114 -4.80 8.68 -4.62
CA GLN A 114 -5.14 8.61 -6.04
C GLN A 114 -4.53 7.35 -6.63
N ILE A 115 -5.27 6.70 -7.50
CA ILE A 115 -4.77 5.59 -8.32
C ILE A 115 -4.58 6.11 -9.73
N LEU A 116 -3.36 6.04 -10.23
CA LEU A 116 -2.95 6.61 -11.51
C LEU A 116 -2.29 5.53 -12.37
N GLU A 117 -2.44 5.63 -13.67
CA GLU A 117 -1.56 4.95 -14.61
C GLU A 117 -0.31 5.83 -14.82
N PHE A 118 0.89 5.23 -14.77
CA PHE A 118 2.13 5.99 -14.90
C PHE A 118 3.04 5.49 -16.03
N ILE A 119 2.73 4.34 -16.61
CA ILE A 119 3.38 3.77 -17.78
C ILE A 119 2.30 3.30 -18.74
N ASP A 120 2.49 3.46 -20.05
CA ASP A 120 1.55 2.98 -21.05
C ASP A 120 1.33 1.47 -20.96
N MET A 121 0.09 1.04 -21.13
CA MET A 121 -0.30 -0.38 -21.09
C MET A 121 0.41 -1.24 -22.13
N GLU A 122 0.98 -0.64 -23.17
CA GLU A 122 1.80 -1.33 -24.18
C GLU A 122 3.05 -1.98 -23.56
N HIS A 123 3.55 -1.43 -22.45
CA HIS A 123 4.75 -1.94 -21.78
C HIS A 123 4.44 -2.95 -20.69
N THR A 124 3.35 -2.74 -19.95
CA THR A 124 2.93 -3.67 -18.88
C THR A 124 1.48 -3.41 -18.46
N PRO A 125 0.68 -4.46 -18.24
CA PRO A 125 -0.64 -4.32 -17.64
C PRO A 125 -0.58 -3.97 -16.14
N LYS A 126 0.61 -3.98 -15.52
CA LYS A 126 0.85 -3.63 -14.11
C LYS A 126 1.44 -2.23 -14.03
N ASN A 127 0.65 -1.24 -14.39
CA ASN A 127 1.04 0.16 -14.53
C ASN A 127 0.41 1.10 -13.49
N ILE A 128 -0.12 0.54 -12.40
CA ILE A 128 -0.78 1.31 -11.34
C ILE A 128 0.25 1.96 -10.42
N LEU A 129 0.07 3.27 -10.18
CA LEU A 129 0.71 4.02 -9.12
C LEU A 129 -0.35 4.44 -8.09
N ILE A 130 -0.17 4.03 -6.84
CA ILE A 130 -0.89 4.58 -5.69
C ILE A 130 -0.09 5.79 -5.19
N ARG A 131 -0.65 6.98 -5.39
CA ARG A 131 -0.11 8.23 -4.86
C ARG A 131 -0.95 8.67 -3.68
N ALA A 132 -0.35 8.80 -2.51
CA ALA A 132 -1.03 9.29 -1.32
C ALA A 132 -0.28 10.48 -0.71
N VAL A 133 -1.00 11.56 -0.44
CA VAL A 133 -0.46 12.79 0.15
C VAL A 133 -1.15 13.02 1.49
N LYS A 134 -0.36 13.22 2.55
CA LYS A 134 -0.90 13.46 3.87
C LYS A 134 -1.67 14.78 3.89
N ARG A 135 -2.89 14.74 4.39
CA ARG A 135 -3.72 15.93 4.52
C ARG A 135 -3.23 16.82 5.63
N ASN A 136 -3.22 18.13 5.39
CA ASN A 136 -3.09 19.13 6.44
C ASN A 136 -4.42 19.19 7.22
N GLN A 137 -4.57 18.33 8.20
CA GLN A 137 -5.82 18.23 8.95
C GLN A 137 -5.78 19.09 10.21
N LYS A 138 -6.78 19.95 10.35
CA LYS A 138 -7.28 20.30 11.68
C LYS A 138 -8.23 19.18 12.06
N ALA A 139 -8.02 18.57 13.24
CA ALA A 139 -8.93 17.57 13.77
C ALA A 139 -10.31 18.23 13.95
N ASP A 140 -11.20 18.06 12.98
CA ASP A 140 -12.57 18.54 13.02
C ASP A 140 -13.56 17.37 12.94
N GLN A 141 -14.80 17.66 13.27
CA GLN A 141 -15.88 16.67 13.27
C GLN A 141 -16.13 16.06 11.88
N LYS A 142 -15.86 16.81 10.81
CA LYS A 142 -16.06 16.33 9.44
C LYS A 142 -15.08 15.23 9.07
N GLU A 143 -13.84 15.36 9.51
CA GLU A 143 -12.81 14.34 9.26
C GLU A 143 -13.07 13.04 10.04
N SER A 144 -13.56 13.15 11.29
CA SER A 144 -13.98 12.00 12.08
C SER A 144 -15.12 11.22 11.39
N VAL A 145 -16.15 11.92 10.90
CA VAL A 145 -17.27 11.31 10.16
C VAL A 145 -16.77 10.66 8.87
N ARG A 146 -15.89 11.32 8.13
CA ARG A 146 -15.32 10.77 6.90
C ARG A 146 -14.53 9.48 7.19
N ARG A 147 -13.66 9.48 8.20
CA ARG A 147 -12.90 8.28 8.59
C ARG A 147 -13.81 7.12 8.93
N GLN A 148 -14.90 7.36 9.68
CA GLN A 148 -15.88 6.33 10.00
C GLN A 148 -16.59 5.79 8.75
N GLN A 149 -16.94 6.64 7.79
CA GLN A 149 -17.55 6.23 6.53
C GLN A 149 -16.62 5.35 5.69
N ILE A 150 -15.35 5.74 5.59
CA ILE A 150 -14.32 4.97 4.89
C ILE A 150 -14.13 3.61 5.57
N GLU A 151 -13.99 3.59 6.90
CA GLU A 151 -13.87 2.35 7.68
C GLU A 151 -15.06 1.42 7.45
N ALA A 152 -16.30 1.93 7.51
CA ALA A 152 -17.48 1.14 7.26
C ALA A 152 -17.52 0.56 5.84
N SER A 153 -17.08 1.32 4.85
CA SER A 153 -16.96 0.88 3.46
C SER A 153 -15.94 -0.24 3.29
N ILE A 154 -14.76 -0.08 3.90
CA ILE A 154 -13.70 -1.12 3.91
C ILE A 154 -14.24 -2.40 4.53
N ARG A 155 -14.81 -2.34 5.74
CA ARG A 155 -15.30 -3.52 6.45
C ARG A 155 -16.41 -4.24 5.69
N LYS A 156 -17.30 -3.49 5.03
CA LYS A 156 -18.32 -4.07 4.17
C LYS A 156 -17.71 -4.82 2.99
N CYS A 157 -16.72 -4.23 2.32
CA CYS A 157 -16.02 -4.85 1.20
C CYS A 157 -15.29 -6.13 1.65
N GLU A 158 -14.56 -6.08 2.78
CA GLU A 158 -13.89 -7.24 3.35
C GLU A 158 -14.84 -8.38 3.67
N ALA A 159 -15.98 -8.08 4.31
CA ALA A 159 -16.99 -9.06 4.67
C ALA A 159 -17.64 -9.70 3.45
N GLU A 160 -18.06 -8.90 2.46
CA GLU A 160 -18.70 -9.38 1.23
C GLU A 160 -17.77 -10.27 0.40
N LEU A 161 -16.48 -9.93 0.35
CA LEU A 161 -15.48 -10.68 -0.42
C LEU A 161 -14.81 -11.79 0.40
N ARG A 162 -15.10 -11.86 1.70
CA ARG A 162 -14.49 -12.79 2.67
C ARG A 162 -12.96 -12.71 2.69
N VAL A 163 -12.45 -11.48 2.71
CA VAL A 163 -11.01 -11.20 2.69
C VAL A 163 -10.54 -10.48 3.95
N SER A 164 -9.26 -10.65 4.26
CA SER A 164 -8.58 -9.97 5.38
C SER A 164 -7.20 -9.52 4.92
N PRO A 165 -7.08 -8.34 4.30
CA PRO A 165 -5.82 -7.84 3.75
C PRO A 165 -4.78 -7.57 4.83
N THR A 166 -3.51 -7.85 4.51
CA THR A 166 -2.38 -7.62 5.42
C THR A 166 -2.27 -6.17 5.85
N LEU A 167 -2.45 -5.21 4.96
CA LEU A 167 -2.38 -3.78 5.32
C LEU A 167 -3.40 -3.41 6.39
N GLY A 168 -4.65 -3.87 6.25
CA GLY A 168 -5.69 -3.63 7.26
C GLY A 168 -5.29 -4.13 8.64
N ARG A 169 -4.81 -5.39 8.73
CA ARG A 169 -4.35 -5.98 9.98
C ARG A 169 -3.16 -5.23 10.61
N LEU A 170 -2.21 -4.77 9.79
CA LEU A 170 -1.04 -4.03 10.25
C LEU A 170 -1.44 -2.67 10.85
N LEU A 171 -2.29 -1.92 10.16
CA LEU A 171 -2.75 -0.61 10.62
C LEU A 171 -3.65 -0.70 11.87
N ASP A 172 -4.52 -1.70 11.94
CA ASP A 172 -5.37 -1.94 13.12
C ASP A 172 -4.56 -2.30 14.38
N ASN A 173 -3.39 -2.93 14.20
CA ASN A 173 -2.48 -3.25 15.30
C ASN A 173 -1.64 -2.05 15.74
N GLN A 174 -1.27 -1.14 14.84
CA GLN A 174 -0.55 0.10 15.20
C GLN A 174 -1.40 1.01 16.08
N GLY A 175 -2.71 1.09 15.86
CA GLY A 175 -3.62 1.89 16.67
C GLY A 175 -3.92 1.33 18.08
N LYS A 176 -3.42 0.14 18.42
CA LYS A 176 -3.60 -0.48 19.75
C LYS A 176 -2.38 -0.33 20.66
N THR A 177 -1.30 0.27 20.17
CA THR A 177 -0.01 0.35 20.89
C THR A 177 0.20 1.74 21.50
N GLU A 178 -0.78 2.65 21.41
CA GLU A 178 -0.89 3.93 22.10
C GLU A 178 -1.96 3.81 23.24
#